data_73cbb7108ff2fd4eb342bb84365d6570
#
_entry.id   73cbb7108ff2fd4eb342bb84365d6570
#
_cell.length_a   1.000
_cell.length_b   1.000
_cell.length_c   1.000
_cell.angle_alpha   90.00
_cell.angle_beta   90.00
_cell.angle_gamma   90.00
#
_symmetry.space_group_name_H-M   'P 1'
#
loop_
_entity.id
_entity.type
_entity.pdbx_description
1 polymer ?
#
loop_
_entity_poly.entity_id
_entity_poly.type
_entity_poly.pdbx_seq_one_letter_code
_entity_poly.pdbx_strand_id
1 'polypeptide(L)'
;MIKNAHEVIPEVAESVRGGQGIAYAHKLLDIFPGSAIKSIGLVRLEAGASVGEHSHTNEEDFYFCVSGTGVVLDNGVEYPFTPGTLQITRHGESQAIRNTGETELIFLGALIANIE
;
A
#
# COMPACT_ATOMS: atom_id res chain seq x y z
N MET A 1 10.17 -18.33 7.76
CA MET A 1 10.40 -16.91 8.15
C MET A 1 9.14 -16.39 8.81
N ILE A 2 9.28 -15.76 9.98
CA ILE A 2 8.17 -15.17 10.71
C ILE A 2 8.51 -13.72 11.01
N LYS A 3 7.58 -12.82 10.75
CA LYS A 3 7.73 -11.39 11.01
C LYS A 3 6.47 -10.85 11.71
N ASN A 4 6.65 -9.86 12.57
CA ASN A 4 5.54 -9.19 13.24
C ASN A 4 5.67 -7.68 13.00
N ALA A 5 4.63 -7.08 12.42
CA ALA A 5 4.65 -5.66 12.06
C ALA A 5 4.87 -4.74 13.27
N HIS A 6 4.39 -5.14 14.45
CA HIS A 6 4.54 -4.36 15.67
C HIS A 6 5.97 -4.37 16.23
N GLU A 7 6.81 -5.27 15.75
CA GLU A 7 8.22 -5.35 16.14
C GLU A 7 9.13 -4.64 15.13
N VAL A 8 8.59 -4.15 14.02
CA VAL A 8 9.34 -3.47 12.98
C VAL A 8 9.22 -1.95 13.17
N ILE A 9 10.35 -1.26 13.22
CA ILE A 9 10.38 0.20 13.28
C ILE A 9 9.93 0.71 11.91
N PRO A 10 8.88 1.55 11.84
CA PRO A 10 8.37 2.01 10.56
C PRO A 10 9.30 3.03 9.91
N GLU A 11 9.36 2.99 8.59
CA GLU A 11 9.89 4.09 7.80
C GLU A 11 8.82 5.17 7.71
N VAL A 12 9.19 6.42 7.96
CA VAL A 12 8.27 7.56 7.90
C VAL A 12 8.49 8.28 6.59
N ALA A 13 7.42 8.51 5.86
CA ALA A 13 7.48 9.20 4.57
C ALA A 13 6.39 10.26 4.48
N GLU A 14 6.71 11.37 3.82
CA GLU A 14 5.78 12.47 3.54
C GLU A 14 5.47 12.49 2.05
N SER A 15 4.23 12.80 1.71
CA SER A 15 3.81 13.01 0.31
C SER A 15 4.18 11.85 -0.62
N VAL A 16 3.89 10.62 -0.19
CA VAL A 16 4.27 9.41 -0.93
C VAL A 16 3.68 9.44 -2.34
N ARG A 17 4.52 9.24 -3.35
CA ARG A 17 4.13 9.27 -4.76
C ARG A 17 3.41 10.57 -5.17
N GLY A 18 3.75 11.69 -4.57
CA GLY A 18 3.09 12.95 -4.84
C GLY A 18 1.76 13.15 -4.10
N GLY A 19 1.43 12.26 -3.19
CA GLY A 19 0.26 12.41 -2.31
C GLY A 19 0.48 13.44 -1.23
N GLN A 20 -0.28 13.35 -0.15
CA GLN A 20 -0.24 14.29 0.97
C GLN A 20 -0.02 13.57 2.29
N GLY A 21 0.49 14.31 3.27
CA GLY A 21 0.56 13.86 4.65
C GLY A 21 1.60 12.78 4.90
N ILE A 22 1.47 12.13 6.05
CA ILE A 22 2.48 11.21 6.56
C ILE A 22 2.00 9.77 6.51
N ALA A 23 2.89 8.91 6.01
CA ALA A 23 2.71 7.46 6.00
C ALA A 23 3.79 6.80 6.85
N TYR A 24 3.40 5.74 7.54
CA TYR A 24 4.31 4.87 8.28
C TYR A 24 4.30 3.50 7.63
N ALA A 25 5.45 3.07 7.12
CA ALA A 25 5.57 1.78 6.46
C ALA A 25 6.39 0.81 7.33
N HIS A 26 5.71 -0.22 7.83
CA HIS A 26 6.36 -1.31 8.56
C HIS A 26 6.73 -2.39 7.54
N LYS A 27 7.98 -2.37 7.05
CA LYS A 27 8.45 -3.33 6.07
C LYS A 27 8.65 -4.69 6.70
N LEU A 28 7.84 -5.66 6.29
CA LEU A 28 7.92 -7.03 6.78
C LEU A 28 8.89 -7.86 5.95
N LEU A 29 8.96 -7.59 4.66
CA LEU A 29 9.83 -8.32 3.75
C LEU A 29 10.33 -7.37 2.68
N ASP A 30 11.62 -7.46 2.38
CA ASP A 30 12.26 -6.73 1.30
C ASP A 30 12.76 -7.70 0.23
N ILE A 31 13.32 -7.20 -0.85
CA ILE A 31 13.80 -8.01 -1.96
C ILE A 31 14.89 -8.97 -1.47
N PHE A 32 14.77 -10.24 -1.87
CA PHE A 32 15.85 -11.19 -1.73
C PHE A 32 15.94 -12.11 -2.95
N PRO A 33 17.12 -12.67 -3.23
CA PRO A 33 17.31 -13.47 -4.45
C PRO A 33 16.37 -14.68 -4.54
N GLY A 34 15.85 -14.91 -5.74
CA GLY A 34 15.00 -16.07 -6.02
C GLY A 34 13.55 -15.92 -5.61
N SER A 35 13.14 -14.79 -5.06
CA SER A 35 11.76 -14.56 -4.65
C SER A 35 11.01 -13.71 -5.68
N ALA A 36 9.78 -14.11 -5.98
CA ALA A 36 8.86 -13.26 -6.74
C ALA A 36 8.29 -12.12 -5.89
N ILE A 37 8.33 -12.25 -4.58
CA ILE A 37 7.88 -11.20 -3.66
C ILE A 37 8.98 -10.15 -3.57
N LYS A 38 8.66 -8.92 -3.98
CA LYS A 38 9.60 -7.80 -3.93
C LYS A 38 9.53 -7.06 -2.59
N SER A 39 8.35 -6.96 -2.01
CA SER A 39 8.17 -6.37 -0.68
C SER A 39 6.81 -6.72 -0.11
N ILE A 40 6.73 -6.74 1.21
CA ILE A 40 5.47 -6.81 1.95
C ILE A 40 5.59 -5.80 3.08
N GLY A 41 4.57 -4.97 3.25
CA GLY A 41 4.56 -3.99 4.32
C GLY A 41 3.18 -3.69 4.85
N LEU A 42 3.12 -3.38 6.13
CA LEU A 42 1.92 -2.82 6.75
C LEU A 42 2.09 -1.31 6.74
N VAL A 43 1.14 -0.62 6.12
CA VAL A 43 1.18 0.83 5.96
C VAL A 43 0.09 1.48 6.81
N ARG A 44 0.44 2.54 7.51
CA ARG A 44 -0.50 3.35 8.27
C ARG A 44 -0.46 4.77 7.70
N LEU A 45 -1.59 5.24 7.21
CA LEU A 45 -1.75 6.62 6.75
C LEU A 45 -2.43 7.45 7.82
N GLU A 46 -1.85 8.58 8.19
CA GLU A 46 -2.51 9.53 9.08
C GLU A 46 -3.78 10.07 8.44
N ALA A 47 -4.70 10.62 9.25
CA ALA A 47 -5.93 11.23 8.75
C ALA A 47 -5.58 12.29 7.69
N GLY A 48 -6.25 12.23 6.53
CA GLY A 48 -6.00 13.13 5.40
C GLY A 48 -4.78 12.77 4.54
N ALA A 49 -3.97 11.81 4.96
CA ALA A 49 -2.81 11.40 4.18
C ALA A 49 -3.22 10.55 2.97
N SER A 50 -2.38 10.55 1.95
CA SER A 50 -2.64 9.81 0.73
C SER A 50 -1.35 9.31 0.10
N VAL A 51 -1.48 8.24 -0.68
CA VAL A 51 -0.48 7.78 -1.64
C VAL A 51 -0.97 8.24 -3.01
N GLY A 52 -0.17 9.05 -3.70
CA GLY A 52 -0.54 9.61 -5.00
C GLY A 52 -0.65 8.55 -6.08
N GLU A 53 -1.32 8.91 -7.17
CA GLU A 53 -1.52 8.00 -8.29
C GLU A 53 -0.20 7.61 -8.93
N HIS A 54 0.00 6.30 -9.12
CA HIS A 54 1.19 5.75 -9.74
C HIS A 54 0.85 4.44 -10.45
N SER A 55 1.69 4.11 -11.44
CA SER A 55 1.56 2.89 -12.23
C SER A 55 2.69 1.93 -11.88
N HIS A 56 2.46 0.65 -12.16
CA HIS A 56 3.45 -0.40 -11.97
C HIS A 56 3.84 -1.01 -13.32
N THR A 57 5.14 -1.28 -13.49
CA THR A 57 5.70 -1.89 -14.70
C THR A 57 6.43 -3.16 -14.34
N ASN A 58 6.08 -4.26 -15.00
CA ASN A 58 6.66 -5.59 -14.78
C ASN A 58 6.51 -6.10 -13.34
N GLU A 59 5.44 -5.66 -12.67
CA GLU A 59 5.15 -6.07 -11.30
C GLU A 59 3.65 -5.92 -11.04
N GLU A 60 3.19 -6.57 -9.99
CA GLU A 60 1.82 -6.41 -9.48
C GLU A 60 1.91 -5.93 -8.04
N ASP A 61 0.98 -5.09 -7.65
CA ASP A 61 0.87 -4.59 -6.29
C ASP A 61 -0.55 -4.82 -5.80
N PHE A 62 -0.71 -5.13 -4.52
CA PHE A 62 -2.04 -5.16 -3.93
C PHE A 62 -2.07 -4.42 -2.62
N TYR A 63 -3.24 -3.89 -2.29
CA TYR A 63 -3.57 -3.30 -1.00
C TYR A 63 -4.76 -4.04 -0.41
N PHE A 64 -4.63 -4.47 0.82
CA PHE A 64 -5.72 -5.08 1.58
C PHE A 64 -5.98 -4.25 2.82
N CYS A 65 -7.19 -3.69 2.93
CA CYS A 65 -7.54 -2.84 4.06
C CYS A 65 -7.74 -3.66 5.33
N VAL A 66 -7.04 -3.25 6.38
CA VAL A 66 -7.12 -3.89 7.70
C VAL A 66 -8.00 -3.09 8.64
N SER A 67 -7.87 -1.74 8.64
CA SER A 67 -8.57 -0.89 9.59
C SER A 67 -8.69 0.52 9.03
N GLY A 68 -9.72 1.23 9.43
CA GLY A 68 -9.97 2.59 9.01
C GLY A 68 -10.90 2.70 7.81
N THR A 69 -10.98 3.90 7.25
CA THR A 69 -11.87 4.21 6.13
C THR A 69 -11.14 5.09 5.12
N GLY A 70 -11.18 4.70 3.88
CA GLY A 70 -10.55 5.47 2.82
C GLY A 70 -11.23 5.29 1.47
N VAL A 71 -10.53 5.78 0.47
CA VAL A 71 -10.91 5.66 -0.94
C VAL A 71 -9.69 5.17 -1.71
N VAL A 72 -9.90 4.22 -2.61
CA VAL A 72 -8.86 3.75 -3.50
C VAL A 72 -9.25 4.08 -4.94
N LEU A 73 -8.28 4.54 -5.72
CA LEU A 73 -8.42 4.70 -7.16
C LEU A 73 -7.88 3.45 -7.84
N ASP A 74 -8.72 2.82 -8.65
CA ASP A 74 -8.35 1.67 -9.46
C ASP A 74 -8.49 2.08 -10.92
N ASN A 75 -7.37 2.29 -11.59
CA ASN A 75 -7.34 2.82 -12.96
C ASN A 75 -8.19 4.09 -13.12
N GLY A 76 -8.06 5.01 -12.16
CA GLY A 76 -8.74 6.30 -12.17
C GLY A 76 -10.19 6.29 -11.68
N VAL A 77 -10.73 5.15 -11.29
CA VAL A 77 -12.10 5.04 -10.77
C VAL A 77 -12.05 4.88 -9.25
N GLU A 78 -12.81 5.69 -8.55
CA GLU A 78 -12.88 5.68 -7.09
C GLU A 78 -13.77 4.56 -6.56
N TYR A 79 -13.26 3.87 -5.53
CA TYR A 79 -14.01 2.85 -4.80
C TYR A 79 -13.79 3.05 -3.29
N PRO A 80 -14.78 2.68 -2.45
CA PRO A 80 -14.57 2.66 -1.01
C PRO A 80 -13.46 1.68 -0.65
N PHE A 81 -12.60 2.09 0.29
CA PHE A 81 -11.53 1.25 0.81
C PHE A 81 -11.74 1.09 2.31
N THR A 82 -12.38 -0.01 2.68
CA THR A 82 -12.79 -0.33 4.06
C THR A 82 -12.27 -1.70 4.43
N PRO A 83 -12.26 -2.08 5.72
CA PRO A 83 -11.71 -3.36 6.15
C PRO A 83 -12.25 -4.54 5.33
N GLY A 84 -11.33 -5.35 4.81
CA GLY A 84 -11.64 -6.48 3.95
C GLY A 84 -11.60 -6.19 2.46
N THR A 85 -11.41 -4.94 2.05
CA THR A 85 -11.31 -4.58 0.63
C THR A 85 -9.93 -4.91 0.10
N LEU A 86 -9.88 -5.63 -1.01
CA LEU A 86 -8.66 -5.93 -1.75
C LEU A 86 -8.67 -5.13 -3.06
N GLN A 87 -7.57 -4.43 -3.34
CA GLN A 87 -7.33 -3.78 -4.62
C GLN A 87 -6.04 -4.33 -5.20
N ILE A 88 -6.05 -4.70 -6.46
CA ILE A 88 -4.88 -5.22 -7.17
C ILE A 88 -4.59 -4.34 -8.37
N THR A 89 -3.32 -3.93 -8.49
CA THR A 89 -2.81 -3.19 -9.64
C THR A 89 -1.82 -4.05 -10.38
N ARG A 90 -2.09 -4.32 -11.65
CA ARG A 90 -1.23 -5.13 -12.50
C ARG A 90 -0.36 -4.26 -13.39
N HIS A 91 0.50 -4.90 -14.17
CA HIS A 91 1.37 -4.21 -15.12
C HIS A 91 0.56 -3.23 -15.99
N GLY A 92 1.01 -1.98 -16.05
CA GLY A 92 0.39 -0.93 -16.84
C GLY A 92 -0.84 -0.26 -16.23
N GLU A 93 -1.35 -0.80 -15.12
CA GLU A 93 -2.47 -0.23 -14.41
C GLU A 93 -2.01 0.79 -13.36
N SER A 94 -2.92 1.59 -12.85
CA SER A 94 -2.61 2.62 -11.87
C SER A 94 -3.44 2.48 -10.60
N GLN A 95 -2.90 3.01 -9.50
CA GLN A 95 -3.55 3.00 -8.20
C GLN A 95 -3.22 4.27 -7.43
N ALA A 96 -4.11 4.63 -6.52
CA ALA A 96 -3.90 5.67 -5.51
C ALA A 96 -4.76 5.33 -4.31
N ILE A 97 -4.42 5.88 -3.14
CA ILE A 97 -5.17 5.63 -1.93
C ILE A 97 -5.20 6.90 -1.07
N ARG A 98 -6.35 7.17 -0.45
CA ARG A 98 -6.51 8.33 0.42
C ARG A 98 -7.26 7.95 1.69
N ASN A 99 -6.75 8.37 2.82
CA ASN A 99 -7.45 8.26 4.10
C ASN A 99 -8.50 9.36 4.20
N THR A 100 -9.77 8.99 4.20
CA THR A 100 -10.89 9.92 4.33
C THR A 100 -11.53 9.90 5.71
N GLY A 101 -11.00 9.08 6.62
CA GLY A 101 -11.48 8.98 7.98
C GLY A 101 -10.75 9.92 8.94
N GLU A 102 -11.09 9.82 10.21
CA GLU A 102 -10.50 10.63 11.28
C GLU A 102 -9.41 9.91 12.05
N THR A 103 -9.26 8.60 11.82
CA THR A 103 -8.23 7.77 12.42
C THR A 103 -7.29 7.26 11.35
N GLU A 104 -6.23 6.55 11.73
CA GLU A 104 -5.32 5.95 10.76
C GLU A 104 -6.04 4.98 9.84
N LEU A 105 -5.66 5.00 8.56
CA LEU A 105 -6.02 3.97 7.60
C LEU A 105 -4.86 2.98 7.56
N ILE A 106 -5.14 1.71 7.83
CA ILE A 106 -4.12 0.67 7.92
C ILE A 106 -4.39 -0.37 6.84
N PHE A 107 -3.38 -0.65 6.04
CA PHE A 107 -3.50 -1.66 5.00
C PHE A 107 -2.20 -2.44 4.81
N LEU A 108 -2.36 -3.67 4.34
CA LEU A 108 -1.25 -4.51 3.93
C LEU A 108 -1.00 -4.28 2.43
N GLY A 109 0.24 -4.00 2.09
CA GLY A 109 0.68 -3.87 0.71
C GLY A 109 1.73 -4.91 0.37
N ALA A 110 1.67 -5.44 -0.84
CA ALA A 110 2.69 -6.37 -1.33
C ALA A 110 2.97 -6.09 -2.79
N LEU A 111 4.26 -6.10 -3.11
CA LEU A 111 4.77 -5.91 -4.46
C LEU A 111 5.37 -7.22 -4.94
N ILE A 112 4.90 -7.70 -6.07
CA ILE A 112 5.25 -9.01 -6.60
C ILE A 112 5.80 -8.84 -8.01
N ALA A 113 6.94 -9.45 -8.30
CA ALA A 113 7.53 -9.40 -9.63
C ALA A 113 6.65 -10.15 -10.64
N ASN A 114 6.50 -9.57 -11.82
CA ASN A 114 5.88 -10.27 -12.93
C ASN A 114 6.89 -11.28 -13.48
N ILE A 115 6.56 -12.55 -13.39
CA ILE A 115 7.48 -13.65 -13.70
C ILE A 115 7.23 -14.30 -15.09
N GLU A 116 6.48 -13.66 -15.93
CA GLU A 116 6.31 -14.14 -17.29
C GLU A 116 7.61 -14.16 -18.09
#